data_2f0efdd132d9a486f81dcdfd25f2b4ba
#
_entry.id   2f0efdd132d9a486f81dcdfd25f2b4ba
#
_cell.length_a   1.000
_cell.length_b   1.000
_cell.length_c   1.000
_cell.angle_alpha   90.00
_cell.angle_beta   90.00
_cell.angle_gamma   90.00
#
_symmetry.space_group_name_H-M   'P 1'
#
loop_
_entity.id
_entity.type
_entity.pdbx_description
1 polymer ?
#
loop_
_entity_poly.entity_id
_entity_poly.type
_entity_poly.pdbx_seq_one_letter_code
_entity_poly.pdbx_strand_id
1 'polypeptide(L)'
;IDALKSPNQATRYLAWHGLRKQGKKAEAALQKLWSDKNPRLRARALWLLGKIEGRGQHYIDIAIRDKDPDIRIVGLRLARQLPDVEEIDVVRKLVSDDSSAVRRECAIALRHQKTDQAAKLWAELALLHDGKCRWYLEALGLASDLNAEACFDAWLKKVDGHWNTPSGRDLIWRVRSKAAPKYLIKILKDEKIPTASHPRFLRALDFHSGPERDKALESLLDI
;
A
#
# COMPACT_ATOMS: atom_id res chain seq x y z
N ILE A 1 17.06 27.86 4.41
CA ILE A 1 16.44 27.20 3.25
C ILE A 1 17.49 26.68 2.28
N ASP A 2 18.53 27.47 1.92
CA ASP A 2 19.52 27.05 0.92
C ASP A 2 20.28 25.77 1.31
N ALA A 3 20.55 25.58 2.58
CA ALA A 3 21.15 24.34 3.08
C ALA A 3 20.25 23.10 2.88
N LEU A 4 18.90 23.23 2.77
CA LEU A 4 18.01 22.15 2.37
C LEU A 4 18.18 21.74 0.90
N LYS A 5 18.69 22.63 0.05
CA LYS A 5 18.94 22.36 -1.38
C LYS A 5 20.27 21.66 -1.60
N SER A 6 21.17 21.66 -0.61
CA SER A 6 22.52 21.09 -0.71
C SER A 6 22.48 19.63 -1.22
N PRO A 7 23.41 19.22 -2.07
CA PRO A 7 23.61 17.82 -2.43
C PRO A 7 24.14 16.99 -1.25
N ASN A 8 24.82 17.61 -0.28
CA ASN A 8 25.36 16.94 0.90
C ASN A 8 24.25 16.61 1.91
N GLN A 9 24.17 15.33 2.31
CA GLN A 9 23.12 14.85 3.22
C GLN A 9 23.29 15.41 4.64
N ALA A 10 24.51 15.54 5.16
CA ALA A 10 24.75 16.05 6.49
C ALA A 10 24.30 17.53 6.60
N THR A 11 24.60 18.33 5.57
CA THR A 11 24.15 19.73 5.49
C THR A 11 22.61 19.81 5.50
N ARG A 12 21.92 18.95 4.72
CA ARG A 12 20.45 18.90 4.72
C ARG A 12 19.87 18.48 6.07
N TYR A 13 20.52 17.53 6.73
CA TYR A 13 20.10 17.05 8.05
C TYR A 13 20.14 18.17 9.09
N LEU A 14 21.26 18.90 9.15
CA LEU A 14 21.38 20.05 10.06
C LEU A 14 20.34 21.15 9.75
N ALA A 15 20.14 21.46 8.46
CA ALA A 15 19.14 22.41 8.02
C ALA A 15 17.72 21.99 8.41
N TRP A 16 17.39 20.70 8.22
CA TRP A 16 16.11 20.14 8.61
C TRP A 16 15.83 20.30 10.11
N HIS A 17 16.79 19.93 10.95
CA HIS A 17 16.67 20.11 12.41
C HIS A 17 16.55 21.57 12.82
N GLY A 18 17.34 22.46 12.23
CA GLY A 18 17.26 23.89 12.51
C GLY A 18 15.91 24.48 12.15
N LEU A 19 15.37 24.16 10.97
CA LEU A 19 14.07 24.64 10.52
C LEU A 19 12.92 24.02 11.32
N ARG A 20 13.00 22.75 11.70
CA ARG A 20 12.01 22.13 12.57
C ARG A 20 11.92 22.82 13.94
N LYS A 21 13.06 23.21 14.54
CA LYS A 21 13.08 23.97 15.80
C LYS A 21 12.45 25.36 15.64
N GLN A 22 12.53 25.98 14.46
CA GLN A 22 11.87 27.26 14.21
C GLN A 22 10.35 27.15 14.08
N GLY A 23 9.85 25.96 13.75
CA GLY A 23 8.42 25.70 13.66
C GLY A 23 7.71 26.69 12.73
N LYS A 24 6.67 27.34 13.22
CA LYS A 24 5.86 28.30 12.46
C LYS A 24 6.65 29.47 11.88
N LYS A 25 7.78 29.87 12.51
CA LYS A 25 8.62 30.96 12.00
C LYS A 25 9.28 30.62 10.64
N ALA A 26 9.48 29.33 10.35
CA ALA A 26 10.05 28.88 9.08
C ALA A 26 8.99 28.71 7.97
N GLU A 27 7.69 28.78 8.28
CA GLU A 27 6.59 28.41 7.37
C GLU A 27 6.64 29.19 6.05
N ALA A 28 6.73 30.52 6.09
CA ALA A 28 6.75 31.34 4.89
C ALA A 28 7.94 31.03 3.95
N ALA A 29 9.10 30.75 4.50
CA ALA A 29 10.29 30.38 3.72
C ALA A 29 10.17 28.95 3.14
N LEU A 30 9.55 28.02 3.88
CA LEU A 30 9.25 26.68 3.41
C LEU A 30 8.17 26.66 2.31
N GLN A 31 7.17 27.53 2.37
CA GLN A 31 6.16 27.69 1.33
C GLN A 31 6.77 28.16 0.01
N LYS A 32 7.76 29.05 0.05
CA LYS A 32 8.53 29.42 -1.15
C LYS A 32 9.25 28.22 -1.75
N LEU A 33 9.85 27.35 -0.91
CA LEU A 33 10.49 26.12 -1.37
C LEU A 33 9.47 25.08 -1.88
N TRP A 34 8.27 25.04 -1.30
CA TRP A 34 7.16 24.20 -1.77
C TRP A 34 6.70 24.56 -3.20
N SER A 35 6.86 25.80 -3.61
CA SER A 35 6.56 26.28 -4.96
C SER A 35 7.71 26.09 -5.98
N ASP A 36 8.79 25.41 -5.61
CA ASP A 36 9.94 25.15 -6.48
C ASP A 36 9.54 24.22 -7.65
N LYS A 37 10.18 24.38 -8.81
CA LYS A 37 9.96 23.51 -9.97
C LYS A 37 10.47 22.08 -9.75
N ASN A 38 11.47 21.91 -8.86
CA ASN A 38 12.06 20.61 -8.56
C ASN A 38 11.22 19.85 -7.51
N PRO A 39 10.60 18.71 -7.85
CA PRO A 39 9.73 17.97 -6.93
C PRO A 39 10.47 17.48 -5.68
N ARG A 40 11.76 17.21 -5.77
CA ARG A 40 12.57 16.81 -4.61
C ARG A 40 12.70 17.94 -3.58
N LEU A 41 12.78 19.19 -4.03
CA LEU A 41 12.81 20.34 -3.12
C LEU A 41 11.42 20.58 -2.51
N ARG A 42 10.38 20.42 -3.30
CA ARG A 42 8.99 20.45 -2.82
C ARG A 42 8.77 19.40 -1.73
N ALA A 43 9.17 18.16 -1.96
CA ALA A 43 9.06 17.08 -0.98
C ALA A 43 9.80 17.40 0.34
N ARG A 44 11.00 18.00 0.27
CA ARG A 44 11.75 18.43 1.46
C ARG A 44 11.02 19.50 2.25
N ALA A 45 10.40 20.46 1.56
CA ALA A 45 9.57 21.49 2.18
C ALA A 45 8.34 20.89 2.85
N LEU A 46 7.63 19.98 2.15
CA LEU A 46 6.42 19.32 2.65
C LEU A 46 6.67 18.58 3.97
N TRP A 47 7.78 17.83 4.08
CA TRP A 47 8.13 17.14 5.31
C TRP A 47 8.30 18.06 6.52
N LEU A 48 8.71 19.30 6.34
CA LEU A 48 8.84 20.30 7.41
C LEU A 48 7.52 21.04 7.64
N LEU A 49 6.84 21.44 6.56
CA LEU A 49 5.55 22.15 6.64
C LEU A 49 4.50 21.31 7.38
N GLY A 50 4.39 20.02 7.07
CA GLY A 50 3.44 19.13 7.73
C GLY A 50 3.78 18.84 9.20
N LYS A 51 5.01 19.10 9.63
CA LYS A 51 5.42 18.94 11.04
C LYS A 51 5.33 20.23 11.87
N ILE A 52 4.82 21.31 11.29
CA ILE A 52 4.47 22.52 12.05
C ILE A 52 3.19 22.21 12.84
N GLU A 53 3.23 22.52 14.14
CA GLU A 53 2.12 22.26 15.04
C GLU A 53 0.80 22.84 14.52
N GLY A 54 -0.24 21.99 14.50
CA GLY A 54 -1.58 22.34 14.01
C GLY A 54 -1.68 22.49 12.49
N ARG A 55 -0.61 22.22 11.70
CA ARG A 55 -0.62 22.39 10.23
C ARG A 55 -0.58 21.09 9.44
N GLY A 56 -0.38 19.95 10.12
CA GLY A 56 -0.18 18.66 9.48
C GLY A 56 -1.27 18.31 8.48
N GLN A 57 -2.53 18.29 8.91
CA GLN A 57 -3.68 17.96 8.06
C GLN A 57 -3.79 18.88 6.84
N HIS A 58 -3.60 20.19 7.02
CA HIS A 58 -3.66 21.17 5.94
C HIS A 58 -2.66 20.85 4.80
N TYR A 59 -1.39 20.57 5.15
CA TYR A 59 -0.37 20.27 4.14
C TYR A 59 -0.53 18.88 3.53
N ILE A 60 -1.07 17.91 4.26
CA ILE A 60 -1.44 16.62 3.71
C ILE A 60 -2.55 16.77 2.68
N ASP A 61 -3.62 17.50 2.99
CA ASP A 61 -4.75 17.71 2.07
C ASP A 61 -4.34 18.41 0.75
N ILE A 62 -3.35 19.28 0.81
CA ILE A 62 -2.76 19.89 -0.40
C ILE A 62 -1.92 18.84 -1.16
N ALA A 63 -1.06 18.11 -0.44
CA ALA A 63 -0.12 17.18 -1.05
C ALA A 63 -0.81 16.02 -1.76
N ILE A 64 -1.87 15.46 -1.20
CA ILE A 64 -2.60 14.33 -1.81
C ILE A 64 -3.41 14.69 -3.05
N ARG A 65 -3.54 15.98 -3.35
CA ARG A 65 -4.17 16.51 -4.59
C ARG A 65 -3.16 17.00 -5.61
N ASP A 66 -1.88 16.83 -5.33
CA ASP A 66 -0.83 17.31 -6.23
C ASP A 66 -0.82 16.52 -7.55
N LYS A 67 -0.49 17.20 -8.64
CA LYS A 67 -0.34 16.57 -9.96
C LYS A 67 0.75 15.52 -10.02
N ASP A 68 1.78 15.68 -9.19
CA ASP A 68 2.93 14.78 -9.11
C ASP A 68 2.62 13.61 -8.16
N PRO A 69 2.57 12.35 -8.64
CA PRO A 69 2.28 11.20 -7.81
C PRO A 69 3.30 11.00 -6.67
N ASP A 70 4.56 11.39 -6.86
CA ASP A 70 5.56 11.29 -5.81
C ASP A 70 5.25 12.24 -4.64
N ILE A 71 4.69 13.41 -4.93
CA ILE A 71 4.23 14.34 -3.89
C ILE A 71 3.01 13.77 -3.15
N ARG A 72 2.06 13.13 -3.86
CA ARG A 72 0.92 12.46 -3.21
C ARG A 72 1.40 11.34 -2.29
N ILE A 73 2.40 10.56 -2.71
CA ILE A 73 3.05 9.54 -1.87
C ILE A 73 3.68 10.17 -0.61
N VAL A 74 4.39 11.29 -0.76
CA VAL A 74 4.98 11.99 0.39
C VAL A 74 3.88 12.47 1.35
N GLY A 75 2.75 12.96 0.84
CA GLY A 75 1.59 13.33 1.64
C GLY A 75 1.06 12.18 2.50
N LEU A 76 0.87 10.99 1.90
CA LEU A 76 0.45 9.79 2.61
C LEU A 76 1.50 9.33 3.65
N ARG A 77 2.79 9.34 3.29
CA ARG A 77 3.87 9.01 4.24
C ARG A 77 3.96 9.98 5.40
N LEU A 78 3.66 11.25 5.16
CA LEU A 78 3.60 12.26 6.21
C LEU A 78 2.44 11.98 7.17
N ALA A 79 1.25 11.64 6.64
CA ALA A 79 0.08 11.25 7.45
C ALA A 79 0.42 10.11 8.43
N ARG A 80 1.15 9.10 7.97
CA ARG A 80 1.60 7.96 8.81
C ARG A 80 2.53 8.34 9.96
N GLN A 81 3.09 9.53 9.97
CA GLN A 81 4.00 10.00 11.00
C GLN A 81 3.40 11.03 11.95
N LEU A 82 2.17 11.44 11.71
CA LEU A 82 1.50 12.45 12.50
C LEU A 82 0.41 11.81 13.37
N PRO A 83 0.51 11.90 14.71
CA PRO A 83 -0.45 11.25 15.61
C PRO A 83 -1.86 11.84 15.50
N ASP A 84 -1.98 13.09 15.04
CA ASP A 84 -3.24 13.82 14.94
C ASP A 84 -3.93 13.63 13.58
N VAL A 85 -3.43 12.72 12.74
CA VAL A 85 -3.97 12.45 11.40
C VAL A 85 -4.41 11.00 11.30
N GLU A 86 -5.66 10.78 10.94
CA GLU A 86 -6.20 9.45 10.66
C GLU A 86 -5.71 8.96 9.29
N GLU A 87 -4.68 8.13 9.30
CA GLU A 87 -4.05 7.57 8.10
C GLU A 87 -5.06 6.93 7.16
N ILE A 88 -6.04 6.20 7.70
CA ILE A 88 -7.04 5.49 6.92
C ILE A 88 -7.93 6.42 6.08
N ASP A 89 -8.16 7.65 6.56
CA ASP A 89 -8.93 8.65 5.82
C ASP A 89 -8.14 9.19 4.62
N VAL A 90 -6.83 9.27 4.74
CA VAL A 90 -5.95 9.63 3.63
C VAL A 90 -5.89 8.49 2.61
N VAL A 91 -5.78 7.24 3.05
CA VAL A 91 -5.85 6.07 2.17
C VAL A 91 -7.17 6.05 1.40
N ARG A 92 -8.30 6.32 2.05
CA ARG A 92 -9.63 6.37 1.40
C ARG A 92 -9.68 7.38 0.25
N LYS A 93 -9.00 8.52 0.38
CA LYS A 93 -8.94 9.55 -0.67
C LYS A 93 -8.05 9.14 -1.85
N LEU A 94 -7.10 8.22 -1.66
CA LEU A 94 -6.09 7.81 -2.64
C LEU A 94 -6.25 6.38 -3.16
N VAL A 95 -7.20 5.61 -2.66
CA VAL A 95 -7.38 4.18 -2.98
C VAL A 95 -7.58 3.93 -4.48
N SER A 96 -8.20 4.86 -5.18
CA SER A 96 -8.46 4.80 -6.63
C SER A 96 -7.54 5.74 -7.44
N ASP A 97 -6.40 6.13 -6.91
CA ASP A 97 -5.45 7.01 -7.60
C ASP A 97 -5.00 6.41 -8.93
N ASP A 98 -4.85 7.26 -9.97
CA ASP A 98 -4.42 6.82 -11.29
C ASP A 98 -3.03 6.17 -11.28
N SER A 99 -2.14 6.64 -10.38
CA SER A 99 -0.81 6.09 -10.23
C SER A 99 -0.80 4.79 -9.43
N SER A 100 -0.36 3.70 -10.04
CA SER A 100 -0.15 2.43 -9.36
C SER A 100 0.88 2.53 -8.22
N ALA A 101 1.82 3.48 -8.29
CA ALA A 101 2.77 3.74 -7.22
C ALA A 101 2.10 4.35 -5.98
N VAL A 102 1.14 5.27 -6.16
CA VAL A 102 0.33 5.82 -5.07
C VAL A 102 -0.54 4.72 -4.45
N ARG A 103 -1.24 3.94 -5.27
CA ARG A 103 -2.06 2.82 -4.78
C ARG A 103 -1.23 1.78 -4.01
N ARG A 104 -0.01 1.50 -4.47
CA ARG A 104 0.95 0.63 -3.74
C ARG A 104 1.29 1.20 -2.36
N GLU A 105 1.52 2.51 -2.27
CA GLU A 105 1.76 3.15 -0.97
C GLU A 105 0.52 3.10 -0.07
N CYS A 106 -0.69 3.21 -0.63
CA CYS A 106 -1.95 2.98 0.11
C CYS A 106 -2.00 1.57 0.69
N ALA A 107 -1.64 0.54 -0.10
CA ALA A 107 -1.57 -0.83 0.42
C ALA A 107 -0.60 -0.94 1.59
N ILE A 108 0.62 -0.37 1.48
CA ILE A 108 1.61 -0.38 2.57
C ILE A 108 1.09 0.35 3.82
N ALA A 109 0.31 1.41 3.65
CA ALA A 109 -0.30 2.15 4.75
C ALA A 109 -1.31 1.30 5.53
N LEU A 110 -1.99 0.36 4.89
CA LEU A 110 -2.96 -0.54 5.54
C LEU A 110 -2.32 -1.66 6.36
N ARG A 111 -1.00 -1.87 6.29
CA ARG A 111 -0.32 -3.05 6.86
C ARG A 111 -0.62 -3.31 8.34
N HIS A 112 -0.79 -2.28 9.15
CA HIS A 112 -1.03 -2.42 10.59
C HIS A 112 -2.48 -2.19 11.01
N GLN A 113 -3.36 -1.98 10.03
CA GLN A 113 -4.78 -1.72 10.25
C GLN A 113 -5.57 -3.04 10.30
N LYS A 114 -6.27 -3.29 11.41
CA LYS A 114 -7.07 -4.53 11.61
C LYS A 114 -8.57 -4.27 11.60
N THR A 115 -9.01 -3.19 10.97
CA THR A 115 -10.41 -2.79 10.93
C THR A 115 -11.11 -3.32 9.68
N ASP A 116 -12.43 -3.50 9.75
CA ASP A 116 -13.26 -3.84 8.58
C ASP A 116 -13.14 -2.81 7.45
N GLN A 117 -12.92 -1.54 7.81
CA GLN A 117 -12.70 -0.49 6.85
C GLN A 117 -11.39 -0.69 6.09
N ALA A 118 -10.31 -1.07 6.77
CA ALA A 118 -9.04 -1.39 6.13
C ALA A 118 -9.18 -2.59 5.19
N ALA A 119 -9.92 -3.61 5.58
CA ALA A 119 -10.21 -4.78 4.74
C ALA A 119 -10.98 -4.38 3.46
N LYS A 120 -11.96 -3.50 3.57
CA LYS A 120 -12.71 -2.99 2.40
C LYS A 120 -11.82 -2.19 1.45
N LEU A 121 -10.98 -1.28 1.97
CA LEU A 121 -10.03 -0.51 1.17
C LEU A 121 -8.97 -1.41 0.53
N TRP A 122 -8.50 -2.43 1.25
CA TRP A 122 -7.60 -3.43 0.68
C TRP A 122 -8.25 -4.15 -0.50
N ALA A 123 -9.51 -4.56 -0.37
CA ALA A 123 -10.24 -5.22 -1.45
C ALA A 123 -10.39 -4.32 -2.69
N GLU A 124 -10.56 -3.01 -2.52
CA GLU A 124 -10.58 -2.04 -3.62
C GLU A 124 -9.23 -1.97 -4.33
N LEU A 125 -8.14 -1.88 -3.56
CA LEU A 125 -6.79 -1.94 -4.13
C LEU A 125 -6.52 -3.26 -4.85
N ALA A 126 -7.00 -4.38 -4.30
CA ALA A 126 -6.84 -5.71 -4.88
C ALA A 126 -7.55 -5.85 -6.25
N LEU A 127 -8.73 -5.23 -6.43
CA LEU A 127 -9.43 -5.18 -7.73
C LEU A 127 -8.65 -4.41 -8.80
N LEU A 128 -7.80 -3.47 -8.40
CA LEU A 128 -6.97 -2.67 -9.30
C LEU A 128 -5.63 -3.33 -9.65
N HIS A 129 -5.38 -4.57 -9.18
CA HIS A 129 -4.23 -5.35 -9.56
C HIS A 129 -4.41 -5.92 -10.98
N ASP A 130 -3.53 -5.50 -11.89
CA ASP A 130 -3.57 -5.86 -13.31
C ASP A 130 -2.60 -6.98 -13.73
N GLY A 131 -1.92 -7.58 -12.76
CA GLY A 131 -0.92 -8.63 -12.98
C GLY A 131 0.44 -8.15 -13.51
N LYS A 132 0.60 -6.85 -13.85
CA LYS A 132 1.83 -6.34 -14.48
C LYS A 132 2.92 -5.93 -13.49
N CYS A 133 2.54 -5.58 -12.27
CA CYS A 133 3.48 -5.07 -11.27
C CYS A 133 3.60 -6.01 -10.08
N ARG A 134 4.71 -6.76 -10.02
CA ARG A 134 4.99 -7.65 -8.88
C ARG A 134 5.01 -6.88 -7.55
N TRP A 135 5.61 -5.70 -7.51
CA TRP A 135 5.70 -4.90 -6.28
C TRP A 135 4.34 -4.44 -5.77
N TYR A 136 3.36 -4.28 -6.66
CA TYR A 136 1.98 -4.00 -6.27
C TYR A 136 1.36 -5.23 -5.56
N LEU A 137 1.54 -6.42 -6.12
CA LEU A 137 1.08 -7.67 -5.52
C LEU A 137 1.74 -7.93 -4.15
N GLU A 138 3.06 -7.70 -4.05
CA GLU A 138 3.76 -7.86 -2.76
C GLU A 138 3.27 -6.86 -1.71
N ALA A 139 2.99 -5.63 -2.10
CA ALA A 139 2.41 -4.63 -1.19
C ALA A 139 1.02 -5.04 -0.70
N LEU A 140 0.17 -5.59 -1.57
CA LEU A 140 -1.12 -6.15 -1.17
C LEU A 140 -0.96 -7.31 -0.19
N GLY A 141 0.01 -8.20 -0.43
CA GLY A 141 0.32 -9.26 0.50
C GLY A 141 0.76 -8.75 1.87
N LEU A 142 1.70 -7.81 1.91
CA LEU A 142 2.15 -7.19 3.16
C LEU A 142 1.01 -6.47 3.91
N ALA A 143 0.11 -5.83 3.17
CA ALA A 143 -1.02 -5.11 3.72
C ALA A 143 -2.01 -6.05 4.43
N SER A 144 -2.20 -7.26 3.92
CA SER A 144 -3.14 -8.24 4.47
C SER A 144 -2.55 -9.11 5.59
N ASP A 145 -1.22 -9.15 5.79
CA ASP A 145 -0.56 -10.12 6.71
C ASP A 145 -1.18 -10.18 8.11
N LEU A 146 -1.65 -9.06 8.65
CA LEU A 146 -2.27 -8.98 9.99
C LEU A 146 -3.80 -9.03 9.99
N ASN A 147 -4.43 -9.07 8.79
CA ASN A 147 -5.89 -9.03 8.62
C ASN A 147 -6.33 -9.87 7.41
N ALA A 148 -5.65 -10.99 7.18
CA ALA A 148 -5.77 -11.77 5.93
C ALA A 148 -7.19 -12.28 5.68
N GLU A 149 -7.88 -12.75 6.73
CA GLU A 149 -9.23 -13.28 6.61
C GLU A 149 -10.21 -12.20 6.14
N ALA A 150 -10.27 -11.08 6.86
CA ALA A 150 -11.20 -10.01 6.52
C ALA A 150 -10.89 -9.38 5.15
N CYS A 151 -9.60 -9.21 4.80
CA CYS A 151 -9.18 -8.71 3.49
C CYS A 151 -9.62 -9.64 2.37
N PHE A 152 -9.36 -10.94 2.52
CA PHE A 152 -9.70 -11.92 1.50
C PHE A 152 -11.20 -12.09 1.34
N ASP A 153 -11.96 -12.14 2.44
CA ASP A 153 -13.42 -12.20 2.41
C ASP A 153 -14.05 -10.96 1.76
N ALA A 154 -13.51 -9.77 2.08
CA ALA A 154 -13.98 -8.52 1.47
C ALA A 154 -13.75 -8.51 -0.06
N TRP A 155 -12.60 -9.02 -0.51
CA TRP A 155 -12.31 -9.15 -1.94
C TRP A 155 -13.19 -10.20 -2.62
N LEU A 156 -13.37 -11.37 -2.02
CA LEU A 156 -14.24 -12.43 -2.56
C LEU A 156 -15.68 -11.95 -2.75
N LYS A 157 -16.19 -11.17 -1.79
CA LYS A 157 -17.52 -10.54 -1.91
C LYS A 157 -17.59 -9.57 -3.09
N LYS A 158 -16.54 -8.79 -3.34
CA LYS A 158 -16.50 -7.82 -4.44
C LYS A 158 -16.39 -8.47 -5.81
N VAL A 159 -15.67 -9.59 -5.94
CA VAL A 159 -15.55 -10.30 -7.23
C VAL A 159 -16.73 -11.22 -7.53
N ASP A 160 -17.63 -11.44 -6.58
CA ASP A 160 -18.89 -12.17 -6.73
C ASP A 160 -18.76 -13.47 -7.56
N GLY A 161 -17.87 -14.35 -7.14
CA GLY A 161 -17.57 -15.61 -7.83
C GLY A 161 -16.60 -15.51 -9.02
N HIS A 162 -16.32 -14.32 -9.55
CA HIS A 162 -15.43 -14.11 -10.71
C HIS A 162 -13.94 -13.97 -10.30
N TRP A 163 -13.51 -14.77 -9.34
CA TRP A 163 -12.15 -14.72 -8.81
C TRP A 163 -11.09 -15.36 -9.73
N ASN A 164 -11.47 -16.30 -10.62
CA ASN A 164 -10.53 -17.11 -11.43
C ASN A 164 -10.05 -16.37 -12.69
N THR A 165 -9.45 -15.23 -12.49
CA THR A 165 -8.75 -14.43 -13.49
C THR A 165 -7.23 -14.51 -13.25
N PRO A 166 -6.36 -14.16 -14.22
CA PRO A 166 -4.92 -14.11 -13.97
C PRO A 166 -4.54 -13.29 -12.74
N SER A 167 -5.09 -12.08 -12.59
CA SER A 167 -4.84 -11.22 -11.42
C SER A 167 -5.46 -11.76 -10.14
N GLY A 168 -6.64 -12.38 -10.21
CA GLY A 168 -7.27 -13.03 -9.06
C GLY A 168 -6.46 -14.24 -8.56
N ARG A 169 -5.90 -15.05 -9.47
CA ARG A 169 -4.99 -16.15 -9.11
C ARG A 169 -3.69 -15.65 -8.47
N ASP A 170 -3.18 -14.47 -8.88
CA ASP A 170 -2.05 -13.83 -8.22
C ASP A 170 -2.37 -13.48 -6.77
N LEU A 171 -3.56 -12.91 -6.52
CA LEU A 171 -4.00 -12.58 -5.16
C LEU A 171 -4.13 -13.83 -4.29
N ILE A 172 -4.77 -14.89 -4.81
CA ILE A 172 -4.92 -16.17 -4.11
C ILE A 172 -3.54 -16.78 -3.78
N TRP A 173 -2.62 -16.72 -4.73
CA TRP A 173 -1.23 -17.15 -4.51
C TRP A 173 -0.54 -16.36 -3.40
N ARG A 174 -0.80 -15.06 -3.26
CA ARG A 174 -0.06 -14.19 -2.35
C ARG A 174 -0.69 -14.06 -0.96
N VAL A 175 -2.03 -14.10 -0.85
CA VAL A 175 -2.74 -13.93 0.43
C VAL A 175 -2.48 -15.11 1.38
N ARG A 176 -2.51 -14.86 2.68
CA ARG A 176 -2.28 -15.89 3.73
C ARG A 176 -3.53 -16.19 4.56
N SER A 177 -4.71 -16.00 3.97
CA SER A 177 -5.97 -16.42 4.59
C SER A 177 -6.08 -17.94 4.64
N LYS A 178 -6.68 -18.47 5.71
CA LYS A 178 -6.98 -19.91 5.88
C LYS A 178 -7.88 -20.45 4.76
N ALA A 179 -8.67 -19.59 4.13
CA ALA A 179 -9.51 -19.98 3.00
C ALA A 179 -8.73 -20.12 1.67
N ALA A 180 -7.52 -19.55 1.54
CA ALA A 180 -6.77 -19.55 0.30
C ALA A 180 -6.41 -20.95 -0.24
N PRO A 181 -6.02 -21.95 0.60
CA PRO A 181 -5.73 -23.31 0.13
C PRO A 181 -6.87 -23.93 -0.70
N LYS A 182 -8.12 -23.73 -0.30
CA LYS A 182 -9.29 -24.21 -1.07
C LYS A 182 -9.31 -23.66 -2.51
N TYR A 183 -8.92 -22.41 -2.69
CA TYR A 183 -8.87 -21.80 -4.03
C TYR A 183 -7.63 -22.22 -4.81
N LEU A 184 -6.48 -22.45 -4.15
CA LEU A 184 -5.29 -23.01 -4.77
C LEU A 184 -5.59 -24.37 -5.38
N ILE A 185 -6.32 -25.24 -4.67
CA ILE A 185 -6.74 -26.55 -5.22
C ILE A 185 -7.67 -26.38 -6.43
N LYS A 186 -8.63 -25.46 -6.39
CA LYS A 186 -9.49 -25.19 -7.54
C LYS A 186 -8.68 -24.74 -8.77
N ILE A 187 -7.61 -23.95 -8.57
CA ILE A 187 -6.70 -23.55 -9.65
C ILE A 187 -5.95 -24.77 -10.20
N LEU A 188 -5.45 -25.65 -9.34
CA LEU A 188 -4.68 -26.85 -9.73
C LEU A 188 -5.55 -27.90 -10.45
N LYS A 189 -6.85 -27.96 -10.15
CA LYS A 189 -7.82 -28.87 -10.79
C LYS A 189 -8.47 -28.28 -12.05
N ASP A 190 -8.21 -27.01 -12.39
CA ASP A 190 -8.80 -26.37 -13.58
C ASP A 190 -7.96 -26.69 -14.82
N GLU A 191 -8.48 -27.56 -15.68
CA GLU A 191 -7.84 -28.00 -16.93
C GLU A 191 -7.49 -26.85 -17.90
N LYS A 192 -8.13 -25.68 -17.73
CA LYS A 192 -7.84 -24.48 -18.52
C LYS A 192 -6.55 -23.79 -18.11
N ILE A 193 -5.98 -24.18 -16.96
CA ILE A 193 -4.76 -23.58 -16.44
C ILE A 193 -3.56 -24.42 -16.86
N PRO A 194 -2.56 -23.84 -17.56
CA PRO A 194 -1.42 -24.58 -18.03
C PRO A 194 -0.68 -25.27 -16.89
N THR A 195 -0.37 -26.56 -17.03
CA THR A 195 0.37 -27.37 -16.05
C THR A 195 1.73 -26.76 -15.71
N ALA A 196 2.35 -26.05 -16.64
CA ALA A 196 3.60 -25.32 -16.39
C ALA A 196 3.50 -24.26 -15.28
N SER A 197 2.29 -23.79 -14.93
CA SER A 197 2.06 -22.85 -13.84
C SER A 197 1.78 -23.51 -12.48
N HIS A 198 1.48 -24.82 -12.45
CA HIS A 198 1.13 -25.57 -11.24
C HIS A 198 2.20 -25.49 -10.15
N PRO A 199 3.53 -25.59 -10.43
CA PRO A 199 4.55 -25.50 -9.39
C PRO A 199 4.46 -24.23 -8.55
N ARG A 200 4.04 -23.11 -9.15
CA ARG A 200 3.84 -21.84 -8.43
C ARG A 200 2.73 -21.96 -7.37
N PHE A 201 1.61 -22.57 -7.74
CA PHE A 201 0.43 -22.70 -6.85
C PHE A 201 0.63 -23.80 -5.81
N LEU A 202 1.31 -24.91 -6.14
CA LEU A 202 1.72 -25.92 -5.17
C LEU A 202 2.64 -25.32 -4.10
N ARG A 203 3.66 -24.56 -4.52
CA ARG A 203 4.57 -23.90 -3.57
C ARG A 203 3.84 -22.87 -2.68
N ALA A 204 2.72 -22.31 -3.12
CA ALA A 204 1.95 -21.40 -2.27
C ALA A 204 1.41 -22.10 -1.01
N LEU A 205 1.11 -23.40 -1.08
CA LEU A 205 0.65 -24.20 0.06
C LEU A 205 1.70 -24.33 1.18
N ASP A 206 3.00 -24.19 0.86
CA ASP A 206 4.06 -24.22 1.85
C ASP A 206 3.99 -23.05 2.85
N PHE A 207 3.32 -21.96 2.47
CA PHE A 207 3.13 -20.77 3.31
C PHE A 207 1.83 -20.80 4.12
N HIS A 208 1.09 -21.90 4.08
CA HIS A 208 -0.09 -22.16 4.88
C HIS A 208 0.15 -23.27 5.89
N SER A 209 -0.66 -23.28 6.95
CA SER A 209 -0.62 -24.32 7.98
C SER A 209 -2.04 -24.58 8.51
N GLY A 210 -2.22 -25.73 9.18
CA GLY A 210 -3.48 -26.07 9.80
C GLY A 210 -4.40 -26.92 8.95
N PRO A 211 -5.59 -27.28 9.50
CA PRO A 211 -6.47 -28.28 8.91
C PRO A 211 -7.02 -27.91 7.52
N GLU A 212 -7.15 -26.62 7.22
CA GLU A 212 -7.61 -26.18 5.90
C GLU A 212 -6.59 -26.48 4.80
N ARG A 213 -5.29 -26.30 5.09
CA ARG A 213 -4.20 -26.70 4.20
C ARG A 213 -4.15 -28.22 4.03
N ASP A 214 -4.24 -28.98 5.14
CA ASP A 214 -4.10 -30.42 5.13
C ASP A 214 -5.25 -31.07 4.32
N LYS A 215 -6.49 -30.65 4.54
CA LYS A 215 -7.63 -31.04 3.70
C LYS A 215 -7.46 -30.68 2.23
N ALA A 216 -6.87 -29.53 1.95
CA ALA A 216 -6.58 -29.12 0.59
C ALA A 216 -5.57 -30.07 -0.07
N LEU A 217 -4.49 -30.44 0.62
CA LEU A 217 -3.48 -31.39 0.13
C LEU A 217 -4.07 -32.78 -0.08
N GLU A 218 -4.85 -33.31 0.90
CA GLU A 218 -5.54 -34.58 0.76
C GLU A 218 -6.39 -34.66 -0.50
N SER A 219 -7.11 -33.58 -0.82
CA SER A 219 -7.94 -33.53 -2.04
C SER A 219 -7.18 -33.58 -3.36
N LEU A 220 -5.84 -33.45 -3.35
CA LEU A 220 -4.99 -33.65 -4.53
C LEU A 220 -4.62 -35.12 -4.72
N LEU A 221 -4.78 -35.97 -3.72
CA LEU A 221 -4.47 -37.40 -3.83
C LEU A 221 -5.55 -38.18 -4.59
N ASP A 222 -6.73 -37.58 -4.76
CA ASP A 222 -7.89 -38.15 -5.45
C ASP A 222 -7.90 -37.84 -6.96
N ILE A 223 -6.76 -37.48 -7.56
CA ILE A 223 -6.65 -37.11 -8.97
C ILE A 223 -5.94 -38.21 -9.77
#